data_c4de65269afe3a47ccf3b1f53c4ec762
#
_entry.id   c4de65269afe3a47ccf3b1f53c4ec762
#
_cell.length_a   1.000
_cell.length_b   1.000
_cell.length_c   1.000
_cell.angle_alpha   90.00
_cell.angle_beta   90.00
_cell.angle_gamma   90.00
#
_symmetry.space_group_name_H-M   'P 1'
#
loop_
_entity.id
_entity.type
_entity.pdbx_description
1 polymer ?
#
loop_
_entity_poly.entity_id
_entity_poly.type
_entity_poly.pdbx_seq_one_letter_code
_entity_poly.pdbx_strand_id
1 'polypeptide(L)'
;MLSMKKLTCHCGAVEIQVNLNDEIDKLKRCNCSMCKRKGTMVATIEKKDLKVIKGENKIKVYQFNTKVAKHHFCSECGIQTHNQRRSDPNTYGINMGCIDDIEANELFKFKTFINDGQNHKKDRK
;
A
#
# COMPACT_ATOMS: atom_id res chain seq x y z
N MET A 1 11.42 -14.44 -7.96
CA MET A 1 11.20 -13.80 -9.27
C MET A 1 10.00 -12.87 -9.20
N LEU A 2 10.12 -11.68 -9.76
CA LEU A 2 9.02 -10.72 -9.77
C LEU A 2 8.07 -11.01 -10.91
N SER A 3 6.77 -10.94 -10.63
CA SER A 3 5.72 -11.05 -11.63
C SER A 3 4.84 -9.81 -11.62
N MET A 4 4.36 -9.44 -12.79
CA MET A 4 3.46 -8.31 -12.94
C MET A 4 2.08 -8.66 -12.42
N LYS A 5 1.52 -7.80 -11.56
CA LYS A 5 0.19 -7.95 -11.00
C LYS A 5 -0.62 -6.69 -11.25
N LYS A 6 -1.93 -6.86 -11.32
CA LYS A 6 -2.86 -5.76 -11.49
C LYS A 6 -3.47 -5.39 -10.14
N LEU A 7 -3.38 -4.11 -9.82
CA LEU A 7 -3.95 -3.53 -8.61
C LEU A 7 -5.07 -2.58 -9.02
N THR A 8 -6.28 -2.77 -8.48
CA THR A 8 -7.41 -1.91 -8.78
C THR A 8 -8.08 -1.42 -7.50
N CYS A 9 -8.61 -0.21 -7.53
CA CYS A 9 -9.49 0.27 -6.46
C CYS A 9 -10.85 -0.41 -6.59
N HIS A 10 -11.71 -0.20 -5.60
CA HIS A 10 -13.01 -0.88 -5.57
C HIS A 10 -13.92 -0.50 -6.75
N CYS A 11 -13.97 0.77 -7.12
CA CYS A 11 -14.83 1.23 -8.22
C CYS A 11 -14.24 1.02 -9.62
N GLY A 12 -12.97 0.64 -9.69
CA GLY A 12 -12.29 0.41 -10.97
C GLY A 12 -11.77 1.68 -11.65
N ALA A 13 -11.94 2.86 -11.06
CA ALA A 13 -11.45 4.10 -11.65
C ALA A 13 -9.93 4.18 -11.71
N VAL A 14 -9.24 3.51 -10.79
CA VAL A 14 -7.78 3.47 -10.69
C VAL A 14 -7.29 2.06 -10.96
N GLU A 15 -6.36 1.95 -11.91
CA GLU A 15 -5.68 0.69 -12.22
C GLU A 15 -4.18 0.93 -12.19
N ILE A 16 -3.46 0.09 -11.47
CA ILE A 16 -2.02 0.19 -11.28
C ILE A 16 -1.39 -1.16 -11.58
N GLN A 17 -0.25 -1.13 -12.25
CA GLN A 17 0.56 -2.30 -12.51
C GLN A 17 1.70 -2.31 -11.51
N VAL A 18 1.87 -3.44 -10.80
CA VAL A 18 2.95 -3.60 -9.83
C VAL A 18 3.72 -4.88 -10.12
N ASN A 19 5.02 -4.87 -9.81
CA ASN A 19 5.84 -6.08 -9.87
C ASN A 19 6.01 -6.60 -8.44
N LEU A 20 5.56 -7.81 -8.21
CA LEU A 20 5.60 -8.48 -6.90
C LEU A 20 6.33 -9.81 -7.00
N ASN A 21 6.92 -10.23 -5.89
CA ASN A 21 7.45 -11.58 -5.77
C ASN A 21 6.32 -12.60 -5.95
N ASP A 22 6.60 -13.69 -6.67
CA ASP A 22 5.66 -14.79 -6.83
C ASP A 22 5.32 -15.43 -5.49
N GLU A 23 6.29 -15.48 -4.58
CA GLU A 23 6.04 -15.89 -3.21
C GLU A 23 5.66 -14.65 -2.39
N ILE A 24 4.41 -14.61 -1.95
CA ILE A 24 3.94 -13.51 -1.12
C ILE A 24 4.33 -13.80 0.32
N ASP A 25 5.25 -12.99 0.83
CA ASP A 25 5.70 -13.06 2.22
C ASP A 25 5.91 -11.66 2.78
N LYS A 26 6.24 -11.58 4.06
CA LYS A 26 6.59 -10.31 4.73
C LYS A 26 5.53 -9.22 4.58
N LEU A 27 4.27 -9.61 4.56
CA LEU A 27 3.18 -8.64 4.58
C LEU A 27 3.16 -7.93 5.92
N LYS A 28 2.90 -6.63 5.89
CA LYS A 28 2.96 -5.77 7.07
C LYS A 28 1.66 -5.05 7.34
N ARG A 29 1.39 -4.84 8.62
CA ARG A 29 0.37 -3.90 9.09
C ARG A 29 1.07 -2.90 9.98
N CYS A 30 0.74 -1.64 9.86
CA CYS A 30 1.31 -0.59 10.70
C CYS A 30 0.34 -0.25 11.83
N ASN A 31 0.86 0.01 13.02
CA ASN A 31 0.05 0.36 14.18
C ASN A 31 -0.10 1.86 14.40
N CYS A 32 0.35 2.70 13.46
CA CYS A 32 0.15 4.14 13.58
C CYS A 32 -1.33 4.50 13.52
N SER A 33 -1.66 5.71 13.94
CA SER A 33 -3.07 6.15 14.03
C SER A 33 -3.83 6.04 12.71
N MET A 34 -3.16 6.29 11.59
CA MET A 34 -3.76 6.20 10.27
C MET A 34 -3.92 4.74 9.82
N CYS A 35 -2.85 3.96 9.92
CA CYS A 35 -2.85 2.57 9.45
C CYS A 35 -3.71 1.65 10.32
N LYS A 36 -3.83 1.95 11.61
CA LYS A 36 -4.77 1.25 12.50
C LYS A 36 -6.19 1.36 11.97
N ARG A 37 -6.57 2.56 11.53
CA ARG A 37 -7.93 2.81 11.02
C ARG A 37 -8.18 2.15 9.67
N LYS A 38 -7.18 2.13 8.81
CA LYS A 38 -7.31 1.50 7.49
C LYS A 38 -7.33 -0.02 7.57
N GLY A 39 -6.54 -0.60 8.47
CA GLY A 39 -6.42 -2.05 8.59
C GLY A 39 -5.80 -2.71 7.38
N THR A 40 -5.07 -1.97 6.56
CA THR A 40 -4.51 -2.52 5.32
C THR A 40 -3.36 -3.48 5.58
N MET A 41 -3.31 -4.51 4.76
CA MET A 41 -2.17 -5.43 4.65
C MET A 41 -1.32 -4.95 3.48
N VAL A 42 -0.05 -4.66 3.72
CA VAL A 42 0.80 -4.08 2.68
C VAL A 42 2.02 -4.95 2.39
N ALA A 43 2.42 -4.95 1.12
CA ALA A 43 3.71 -5.44 0.66
C ALA A 43 4.55 -4.25 0.25
N THR A 44 5.86 -4.33 0.46
CA THR A 44 6.78 -3.25 0.09
C THR A 44 7.38 -3.53 -1.28
N ILE A 45 7.36 -2.53 -2.15
CA ILE A 45 8.00 -2.58 -3.47
C ILE A 45 8.83 -1.32 -3.68
N GLU A 46 9.76 -1.38 -4.63
CA GLU A 46 10.47 -0.16 -5.05
C GLU A 46 9.57 0.68 -5.94
N LYS A 47 9.80 1.99 -5.97
CA LYS A 47 8.99 2.90 -6.79
C LYS A 47 8.98 2.53 -8.27
N LYS A 48 10.11 2.04 -8.78
CA LYS A 48 10.22 1.63 -10.20
C LYS A 48 9.30 0.47 -10.56
N ASP A 49 8.82 -0.27 -9.55
CA ASP A 49 7.97 -1.45 -9.74
C ASP A 49 6.48 -1.12 -9.71
N LEU A 50 6.13 0.16 -9.71
CA LEU A 50 4.73 0.62 -9.74
C LEU A 50 4.51 1.57 -10.91
N LYS A 51 3.47 1.30 -11.69
CA LYS A 51 3.09 2.16 -12.81
C LYS A 51 1.58 2.35 -12.82
N VAL A 52 1.13 3.60 -12.81
CA VAL A 52 -0.30 3.91 -12.94
C VAL A 52 -0.71 3.73 -14.40
N ILE A 53 -1.68 2.85 -14.64
CA ILE A 53 -2.18 2.54 -15.99
C ILE A 53 -3.40 3.40 -16.32
N LYS A 54 -4.27 3.62 -15.32
CA LYS A 54 -5.54 4.31 -15.52
C LYS A 54 -5.91 5.08 -14.27
N GLY A 55 -6.50 6.27 -14.45
CA GLY A 55 -7.09 7.01 -13.35
C GLY A 55 -6.12 7.80 -12.50
N GLU A 56 -4.96 8.18 -13.05
CA GLU A 56 -3.99 8.97 -12.30
C GLU A 56 -4.63 10.25 -11.73
N ASN A 57 -5.52 10.90 -12.49
CA ASN A 57 -6.24 12.09 -12.04
C ASN A 57 -7.29 11.82 -10.97
N LYS A 58 -7.60 10.57 -10.69
CA LYS A 58 -8.52 10.16 -9.62
C LYS A 58 -7.80 9.84 -8.32
N ILE A 59 -6.48 9.74 -8.36
CA ILE A 59 -5.68 9.46 -7.16
C ILE A 59 -5.47 10.74 -6.39
N LYS A 60 -5.82 10.71 -5.10
CA LYS A 60 -5.53 11.80 -4.16
C LYS A 60 -4.54 11.32 -3.11
N VAL A 61 -3.90 12.27 -2.46
CA VAL A 61 -2.88 12.01 -1.45
C VAL A 61 -3.29 12.65 -0.14
N TYR A 62 -3.25 11.87 0.93
CA TYR A 62 -3.39 12.37 2.29
C TYR A 62 -2.04 12.31 3.00
N GLN A 63 -1.68 13.39 3.66
CA GLN A 63 -0.44 13.50 4.43
C GLN A 63 -0.72 14.14 5.78
N PHE A 64 0.06 13.74 6.78
CA PHE A 64 -0.05 14.29 8.12
C PHE A 64 1.32 14.23 8.82
N ASN A 65 1.42 14.88 9.97
CA ASN A 65 2.62 14.92 10.82
C ASN A 65 3.83 15.41 10.02
N THR A 66 4.85 14.59 9.81
CA THR A 66 6.08 14.97 9.09
C THR A 66 5.85 15.18 7.60
N LYS A 67 4.73 14.71 7.06
CA LYS A 67 4.38 14.78 5.63
C LYS A 67 5.39 14.11 4.70
N VAL A 68 6.15 13.15 5.20
CA VAL A 68 7.02 12.30 4.38
C VAL A 68 6.23 11.15 3.78
N ALA A 69 5.40 10.50 4.61
CA ALA A 69 4.51 9.46 4.13
C ALA A 69 3.40 10.07 3.27
N LYS A 70 3.07 9.40 2.16
CA LYS A 70 2.00 9.82 1.25
C LYS A 70 1.02 8.68 1.07
N HIS A 71 -0.21 8.88 1.53
CA HIS A 71 -1.27 7.88 1.43
C HIS A 71 -2.10 8.15 0.19
N HIS A 72 -1.92 7.33 -0.85
CA HIS A 72 -2.62 7.48 -2.12
C HIS A 72 -3.91 6.68 -2.11
N PHE A 73 -5.00 7.30 -2.53
CA PHE A 73 -6.31 6.65 -2.54
C PHE A 73 -7.15 7.12 -3.72
N CYS A 74 -8.10 6.29 -4.13
CA CYS A 74 -9.05 6.67 -5.17
C CYS A 74 -10.04 7.70 -4.62
N SER A 75 -10.19 8.84 -5.30
CA SER A 75 -11.10 9.88 -4.86
C SER A 75 -12.57 9.52 -5.05
N GLU A 76 -12.86 8.53 -5.90
CA GLU A 76 -14.25 8.11 -6.17
C GLU A 76 -14.76 7.09 -5.14
N CYS A 77 -13.94 6.10 -4.78
CA CYS A 77 -14.38 5.06 -3.83
C CYS A 77 -13.67 5.12 -2.47
N GLY A 78 -12.65 5.95 -2.33
CA GLY A 78 -11.92 6.12 -1.08
C GLY A 78 -10.93 5.02 -0.73
N ILE A 79 -10.76 4.01 -1.56
CA ILE A 79 -9.87 2.88 -1.26
C ILE A 79 -8.42 3.29 -1.45
N GLN A 80 -7.59 3.04 -0.43
CA GLN A 80 -6.16 3.24 -0.55
C GLN A 80 -5.56 2.23 -1.52
N THR A 81 -4.75 2.72 -2.45
CA THR A 81 -4.05 1.86 -3.41
C THR A 81 -2.63 1.58 -2.95
N HIS A 82 -1.91 2.60 -2.55
CA HIS A 82 -0.52 2.48 -2.12
C HIS A 82 -0.13 3.66 -1.25
N ASN A 83 1.00 3.55 -0.57
CA ASN A 83 1.53 4.66 0.22
C ASN A 83 3.05 4.75 0.06
N GLN A 84 3.56 5.99 -0.02
CA GLN A 84 4.99 6.23 0.11
C GLN A 84 5.36 6.07 1.58
N ARG A 85 6.37 5.26 1.85
CA ARG A 85 6.76 4.93 3.22
C ARG A 85 7.58 6.06 3.84
N ARG A 86 7.32 6.35 5.11
CA ARG A 86 8.10 7.34 5.84
C ARG A 86 9.52 6.85 6.13
N SER A 87 9.67 5.58 6.44
CA SER A 87 10.97 4.98 6.75
C SER A 87 11.89 4.91 5.54
N ASP A 88 11.32 4.77 4.34
CA ASP A 88 12.07 4.75 3.10
C ASP A 88 11.22 5.34 1.97
N PRO A 89 11.38 6.66 1.69
CA PRO A 89 10.57 7.33 0.65
C PRO A 89 10.79 6.83 -0.77
N ASN A 90 11.80 5.98 -1.00
CA ASN A 90 12.05 5.37 -2.30
C ASN A 90 11.26 4.08 -2.51
N THR A 91 10.42 3.70 -1.53
CA THR A 91 9.59 2.51 -1.61
C THR A 91 8.12 2.87 -1.44
N TYR A 92 7.27 1.98 -1.98
CA TYR A 92 5.82 2.02 -1.75
C TYR A 92 5.39 0.80 -0.94
N GLY A 93 4.43 1.02 -0.03
CA GLY A 93 3.62 -0.06 0.50
C GLY A 93 2.38 -0.17 -0.37
N ILE A 94 2.08 -1.32 -0.91
CA ILE A 94 0.90 -1.52 -1.74
C ILE A 94 -0.18 -2.25 -0.96
N ASN A 95 -1.44 -1.85 -1.19
CA ASN A 95 -2.58 -2.47 -0.53
C ASN A 95 -2.87 -3.84 -1.18
N MET A 96 -2.52 -4.90 -0.48
CA MET A 96 -2.66 -6.26 -1.01
C MET A 96 -4.10 -6.66 -1.25
N GLY A 97 -5.05 -6.01 -0.56
CA GLY A 97 -6.47 -6.23 -0.81
C GLY A 97 -6.93 -5.77 -2.19
N CYS A 98 -6.13 -4.93 -2.86
CA CYS A 98 -6.43 -4.44 -4.20
C CYS A 98 -5.83 -5.29 -5.33
N ILE A 99 -5.08 -6.34 -5.02
CA ILE A 99 -4.50 -7.21 -6.03
C ILE A 99 -5.59 -8.16 -6.56
N ASP A 100 -5.88 -8.04 -7.85
CA ASP A 100 -7.05 -8.69 -8.45
C ASP A 100 -7.03 -10.22 -8.40
N ASP A 101 -5.85 -10.84 -8.51
CA ASP A 101 -5.76 -12.30 -8.60
C ASP A 101 -5.56 -13.00 -7.25
N ILE A 102 -5.74 -12.29 -6.14
CA ILE A 102 -5.69 -12.88 -4.80
C ILE A 102 -7.10 -12.90 -4.22
N GLU A 103 -7.60 -14.10 -3.93
CA GLU A 103 -8.91 -14.26 -3.30
C GLU A 103 -8.86 -13.78 -1.83
N ALA A 104 -9.99 -13.24 -1.34
CA ALA A 104 -10.07 -12.70 0.01
C ALA A 104 -9.69 -13.74 1.08
N ASN A 105 -10.19 -14.95 0.96
CA ASN A 105 -9.88 -16.01 1.92
C ASN A 105 -8.39 -16.39 1.91
N GLU A 106 -7.78 -16.36 0.74
CA GLU A 106 -6.34 -16.59 0.62
C GLU A 106 -5.55 -15.45 1.28
N LEU A 107 -5.95 -14.21 1.00
CA LEU A 107 -5.30 -13.04 1.56
C LEU A 107 -5.31 -13.07 3.10
N PHE A 108 -6.44 -13.43 3.70
CA PHE A 108 -6.61 -13.39 5.15
C PHE A 108 -5.82 -14.50 5.87
N LYS A 109 -5.30 -15.48 5.14
CA LYS A 109 -4.46 -16.55 5.71
C LYS A 109 -2.99 -16.17 5.81
N PHE A 110 -2.56 -15.11 5.12
CA PHE A 110 -1.16 -14.70 5.18
C PHE A 110 -0.80 -14.16 6.56
N LYS A 111 0.37 -14.56 7.04
CA LYS A 111 0.94 -14.01 8.27
C LYS A 111 1.40 -12.57 8.01
N THR A 112 1.07 -11.67 8.93
CA THR A 112 1.51 -10.28 8.85
C THR A 112 2.47 -9.95 9.98
N PHE A 113 3.38 -9.01 9.71
CA PHE A 113 4.28 -8.45 10.69
C PHE A 113 3.81 -7.04 11.05
N ILE A 114 3.95 -6.69 12.32
CA ILE A 114 3.55 -5.36 12.79
C ILE A 114 4.71 -4.39 12.63
N ASN A 115 4.47 -3.32 11.88
CA ASN A 115 5.40 -2.20 11.77
C ASN A 115 5.04 -1.17 12.85
N ASP A 116 6.01 -0.84 13.71
CA ASP A 116 5.76 0.09 14.82
C ASP A 116 5.81 1.55 14.35
N GLY A 117 4.68 2.01 13.81
CA GLY A 117 4.53 3.40 13.36
C GLY A 117 4.25 4.39 14.50
N GLN A 118 3.88 3.90 15.68
CA GLN A 118 3.64 4.75 16.84
C GLN A 118 4.96 5.25 17.45
N ASN A 119 6.01 4.43 17.41
CA ASN A 119 7.31 4.72 17.98
C ASN A 119 8.41 4.77 16.91
N HIS A 120 8.08 5.35 15.76
CA HIS A 120 9.02 5.45 14.66
C HIS A 120 10.25 6.27 15.04
N LYS A 121 11.45 5.80 14.65
CA LYS A 121 12.72 6.48 14.97
C LYS A 121 12.72 7.97 14.61
N LYS A 122 12.15 8.30 13.45
CA LYS A 122 12.13 9.68 12.95
C LYS A 122 11.23 10.60 13.78
N ASP A 123 10.36 10.06 14.61
CA ASP A 123 9.46 10.83 15.47
C ASP A 123 9.97 10.92 16.91
N ARG A 124 11.03 10.22 17.23
CA ARG A 124 11.62 10.28 18.57
C ARG A 124 12.31 11.61 18.75
N LYS A 125 11.92 12.30 19.77
CA LYS A 125 12.53 13.58 20.13
C LYS A 125 13.66 13.36 21.13
#